data_108db136fd474ec1da5ed48922adea76
#
_entry.id   108db136fd474ec1da5ed48922adea76
#
_cell.length_a   1.000
_cell.length_b   1.000
_cell.length_c   1.000
_cell.angle_alpha   90.00
_cell.angle_beta   90.00
_cell.angle_gamma   90.00
#
_symmetry.space_group_name_H-M   'P 1'
#
loop_
_entity.id
_entity.type
_entity.pdbx_description
1 polymer ?
#
loop_
_entity_poly.entity_id
_entity_poly.type
_entity_poly.pdbx_seq_one_letter_code
_entity_poly.pdbx_strand_id
1 'polypeptide(L)'
;MNLTLHEVAHLVHAKNDISQFEDVALVKPEFDSRLIGPGDLFVPLKGARDGHDFIETAFENGAVATFSEKVVEGHPYILVEDVLSAFQTLAAAYLQKTKVDVFAVTGSNGKTTTKDMLAQLLSTTYLTYKTQGNYNNEIGLPYTVLHMPEGTDKLVLEMGQDHLGDIHLLSELAHPKAAIVTLIGEAHLEFFKDRSEIAKGKLQIADGMPEGGLLVVPADPIVNAYLPEKQKVVRFGPDEEIFITELVERKDSLTFRANFLEEAIDLPVTGKYNATNAMIAAYVALQEGVSEAAIRDSFATLQLTRNRTEWKKASNGADILSDVYNANPTAMRLILETFSTIPANPNGRKLAVLADMKELGEQSVDLHNQMILSLSPDVLDTVIFYGQDIAGLAQLASQMFQLGHVYYFKKTAEEDQFEDMVKQVKESLKEQDQILIKGSNSMHLAKLVEELENGK
;
A
#
# COMPACT_ATOMS: atom_id res chain seq x y z
N MET A 1 -11.86 -21.12 4.09
CA MET A 1 -13.29 -20.68 4.04
C MET A 1 -14.16 -21.81 4.55
N ASN A 2 -15.08 -21.60 5.48
CA ASN A 2 -15.94 -22.68 6.02
C ASN A 2 -17.34 -22.60 5.37
N LEU A 3 -17.42 -23.00 4.10
CA LEU A 3 -18.64 -23.05 3.27
C LEU A 3 -18.64 -24.30 2.40
N THR A 4 -19.82 -24.83 2.11
CA THR A 4 -20.00 -25.91 1.14
C THR A 4 -20.31 -25.35 -0.26
N LEU A 5 -20.23 -26.21 -1.28
CA LEU A 5 -20.58 -25.88 -2.67
C LEU A 5 -22.02 -25.32 -2.78
N HIS A 6 -22.97 -25.98 -2.10
CA HIS A 6 -24.38 -25.56 -2.13
C HIS A 6 -24.60 -24.26 -1.36
N GLU A 7 -23.91 -24.04 -0.23
CA GLU A 7 -23.96 -22.75 0.49
C GLU A 7 -23.43 -21.61 -0.39
N VAL A 8 -22.28 -21.79 -1.08
CA VAL A 8 -21.73 -20.78 -1.99
C VAL A 8 -22.70 -20.52 -3.14
N ALA A 9 -23.23 -21.56 -3.77
CA ALA A 9 -24.20 -21.40 -4.85
C ALA A 9 -25.45 -20.62 -4.41
N HIS A 10 -25.93 -20.85 -3.19
CA HIS A 10 -27.04 -20.10 -2.63
C HIS A 10 -26.69 -18.62 -2.41
N LEU A 11 -25.52 -18.35 -1.82
CA LEU A 11 -25.06 -16.99 -1.49
C LEU A 11 -24.84 -16.13 -2.74
N VAL A 12 -24.37 -16.72 -3.85
CA VAL A 12 -24.14 -16.00 -5.10
C VAL A 12 -25.32 -16.07 -6.07
N HIS A 13 -26.45 -16.63 -5.65
CA HIS A 13 -27.68 -16.78 -6.46
C HIS A 13 -27.42 -17.54 -7.77
N ALA A 14 -26.85 -18.76 -7.66
CA ALA A 14 -26.56 -19.61 -8.81
C ALA A 14 -27.75 -19.75 -9.76
N LYS A 15 -27.48 -19.71 -11.08
CA LYS A 15 -28.49 -19.81 -12.13
C LYS A 15 -28.78 -21.26 -12.59
N ASN A 16 -27.91 -22.20 -12.20
CA ASN A 16 -28.08 -23.63 -12.53
C ASN A 16 -28.63 -24.42 -11.32
N ASP A 17 -29.16 -25.58 -11.57
CA ASP A 17 -29.51 -26.55 -10.53
C ASP A 17 -28.23 -27.16 -9.96
N ILE A 18 -27.88 -26.72 -8.74
CA ILE A 18 -26.67 -27.19 -8.05
C ILE A 18 -26.88 -28.57 -7.39
N SER A 19 -28.12 -29.01 -7.17
CA SER A 19 -28.43 -30.27 -6.50
C SER A 19 -27.96 -31.50 -7.25
N GLN A 20 -27.61 -31.36 -8.52
CA GLN A 20 -27.03 -32.42 -9.33
C GLN A 20 -25.57 -32.73 -8.98
N PHE A 21 -24.90 -31.85 -8.22
CA PHE A 21 -23.53 -32.05 -7.77
C PHE A 21 -23.49 -32.39 -6.28
N GLU A 22 -22.49 -33.17 -5.88
CA GLU A 22 -22.24 -33.47 -4.47
C GLU A 22 -21.93 -32.20 -3.70
N ASP A 23 -22.53 -32.04 -2.51
CA ASP A 23 -22.27 -30.91 -1.63
C ASP A 23 -20.96 -31.11 -0.87
N VAL A 24 -19.88 -30.62 -1.43
CA VAL A 24 -18.52 -30.73 -0.90
C VAL A 24 -18.11 -29.48 -0.12
N ALA A 25 -17.30 -29.65 0.92
CA ALA A 25 -16.68 -28.51 1.62
C ALA A 25 -15.62 -27.86 0.74
N LEU A 26 -15.64 -26.54 0.68
CA LEU A 26 -14.67 -25.74 -0.09
C LEU A 26 -13.56 -25.21 0.84
N VAL A 27 -12.30 -25.37 0.43
CA VAL A 27 -11.14 -24.91 1.20
C VAL A 27 -10.97 -23.42 1.06
N LYS A 28 -10.77 -22.92 -0.15
CA LYS A 28 -10.62 -21.50 -0.48
C LYS A 28 -10.99 -21.26 -1.96
N PRO A 29 -11.36 -20.03 -2.33
CA PRO A 29 -11.40 -19.65 -3.74
C PRO A 29 -9.99 -19.26 -4.22
N GLU A 30 -9.68 -19.60 -5.48
CA GLU A 30 -8.40 -19.24 -6.11
C GLU A 30 -8.64 -18.90 -7.59
N PHE A 31 -8.05 -17.79 -8.05
CA PHE A 31 -8.19 -17.34 -9.43
C PHE A 31 -6.95 -17.66 -10.30
N ASP A 32 -5.82 -18.03 -9.70
CA ASP A 32 -4.67 -18.53 -10.43
C ASP A 32 -4.71 -20.07 -10.49
N SER A 33 -5.00 -20.64 -11.66
CA SER A 33 -5.10 -22.08 -11.85
C SER A 33 -3.84 -22.84 -11.42
N ARG A 34 -2.67 -22.21 -11.39
CA ARG A 34 -1.39 -22.79 -10.96
C ARG A 34 -1.26 -22.91 -9.44
N LEU A 35 -2.06 -22.12 -8.67
CA LEU A 35 -2.08 -22.10 -7.21
C LEU A 35 -3.26 -22.89 -6.61
N ILE A 36 -4.09 -23.49 -7.47
CA ILE A 36 -5.18 -24.37 -7.07
C ILE A 36 -4.62 -25.60 -6.35
N GLY A 37 -5.28 -25.94 -5.26
CA GLY A 37 -5.04 -27.16 -4.48
C GLY A 37 -6.31 -27.98 -4.27
N PRO A 38 -6.17 -29.17 -3.63
CA PRO A 38 -7.32 -30.05 -3.37
C PRO A 38 -8.41 -29.38 -2.54
N GLY A 39 -9.63 -29.37 -3.05
CA GLY A 39 -10.80 -28.79 -2.39
C GLY A 39 -11.04 -27.30 -2.66
N ASP A 40 -10.26 -26.68 -3.53
CA ASP A 40 -10.42 -25.26 -3.87
C ASP A 40 -11.59 -25.03 -4.85
N LEU A 41 -12.17 -23.84 -4.78
CA LEU A 41 -13.09 -23.28 -5.76
C LEU A 41 -12.32 -22.43 -6.76
N PHE A 42 -12.35 -22.79 -8.04
CA PHE A 42 -11.74 -21.96 -9.07
C PHE A 42 -12.61 -20.76 -9.43
N VAL A 43 -11.98 -19.59 -9.54
CA VAL A 43 -12.62 -18.32 -9.90
C VAL A 43 -12.03 -17.80 -11.21
N PRO A 44 -12.62 -18.12 -12.37
CA PRO A 44 -12.07 -17.80 -13.69
C PRO A 44 -12.28 -16.33 -14.05
N LEU A 45 -11.49 -15.43 -13.48
CA LEU A 45 -11.54 -14.00 -13.77
C LEU A 45 -11.08 -13.69 -15.18
N LYS A 46 -11.65 -12.66 -15.79
CA LYS A 46 -11.22 -12.11 -17.07
C LYS A 46 -10.10 -11.09 -16.85
N GLY A 47 -9.02 -11.26 -17.56
CA GLY A 47 -7.87 -10.35 -17.56
C GLY A 47 -7.30 -10.24 -18.98
N ALA A 48 -5.98 -10.29 -19.14
CA ALA A 48 -5.33 -10.35 -20.45
C ALA A 48 -5.76 -11.61 -21.25
N ARG A 49 -6.15 -12.68 -20.55
CA ARG A 49 -6.77 -13.89 -21.09
C ARG A 49 -8.05 -14.20 -20.31
N ASP A 50 -8.98 -14.93 -20.93
CA ASP A 50 -10.18 -15.39 -20.25
C ASP A 50 -9.84 -16.54 -19.29
N GLY A 51 -10.13 -16.37 -17.99
CA GLY A 51 -9.91 -17.37 -16.97
C GLY A 51 -10.65 -18.69 -17.25
N HIS A 52 -11.76 -18.66 -17.97
CA HIS A 52 -12.51 -19.87 -18.34
C HIS A 52 -11.68 -20.86 -19.18
N ASP A 53 -10.66 -20.39 -19.91
CA ASP A 53 -9.75 -21.25 -20.68
C ASP A 53 -8.90 -22.16 -19.80
N PHE A 54 -8.85 -21.90 -18.49
CA PHE A 54 -8.03 -22.66 -17.53
C PHE A 54 -8.84 -23.57 -16.61
N ILE A 55 -10.15 -23.75 -16.84
CA ILE A 55 -11.01 -24.59 -16.00
C ILE A 55 -10.46 -26.03 -15.93
N GLU A 56 -10.14 -26.65 -17.05
CA GLU A 56 -9.57 -28.01 -17.08
C GLU A 56 -8.29 -28.10 -16.24
N THR A 57 -7.38 -27.16 -16.43
CA THR A 57 -6.12 -27.09 -15.65
C THR A 57 -6.39 -26.94 -14.15
N ALA A 58 -7.40 -26.16 -13.77
CA ALA A 58 -7.76 -25.99 -12.36
C ALA A 58 -8.25 -27.31 -11.74
N PHE A 59 -9.08 -28.07 -12.46
CA PHE A 59 -9.53 -29.39 -12.01
C PHE A 59 -8.40 -30.42 -11.96
N GLU A 60 -7.49 -30.43 -12.94
CA GLU A 60 -6.27 -31.25 -12.91
C GLU A 60 -5.40 -30.95 -11.67
N ASN A 61 -5.40 -29.70 -11.19
CA ASN A 61 -4.66 -29.27 -10.00
C ASN A 61 -5.42 -29.47 -8.68
N GLY A 62 -6.69 -29.88 -8.71
CA GLY A 62 -7.45 -30.26 -7.52
C GLY A 62 -8.65 -29.40 -7.20
N ALA A 63 -9.08 -28.48 -8.08
CA ALA A 63 -10.35 -27.78 -7.91
C ALA A 63 -11.51 -28.81 -7.81
N VAL A 64 -12.46 -28.54 -6.92
CA VAL A 64 -13.67 -29.38 -6.76
C VAL A 64 -14.89 -28.74 -7.38
N ALA A 65 -14.84 -27.45 -7.68
CA ALA A 65 -15.86 -26.68 -8.39
C ALA A 65 -15.28 -25.42 -9.02
N THR A 66 -16.03 -24.80 -9.93
CA THR A 66 -15.68 -23.51 -10.53
C THR A 66 -16.88 -22.58 -10.59
N PHE A 67 -16.68 -21.27 -10.53
CA PHE A 67 -17.63 -20.32 -11.09
C PHE A 67 -17.58 -20.39 -12.61
N SER A 68 -18.68 -20.05 -13.28
CA SER A 68 -18.69 -19.92 -14.73
C SER A 68 -19.86 -19.05 -15.20
N GLU A 69 -19.65 -18.30 -16.30
CA GLU A 69 -20.68 -17.56 -17.00
C GLU A 69 -21.36 -18.38 -18.12
N LYS A 70 -20.91 -19.61 -18.32
CA LYS A 70 -21.42 -20.54 -19.32
C LYS A 70 -21.49 -21.97 -18.74
N VAL A 71 -22.25 -22.84 -19.39
CA VAL A 71 -22.34 -24.26 -19.02
C VAL A 71 -20.95 -24.91 -19.11
N VAL A 72 -20.57 -25.65 -18.08
CA VAL A 72 -19.33 -26.44 -18.03
C VAL A 72 -19.71 -27.91 -18.07
N GLU A 73 -19.19 -28.65 -19.04
CA GLU A 73 -19.41 -30.10 -19.16
C GLU A 73 -18.38 -30.84 -18.33
N GLY A 74 -18.81 -31.91 -17.66
CA GLY A 74 -17.92 -32.85 -16.98
C GLY A 74 -17.45 -32.44 -15.58
N HIS A 75 -17.70 -31.20 -15.13
CA HIS A 75 -17.21 -30.70 -13.84
C HIS A 75 -18.35 -30.00 -13.04
N PRO A 76 -18.29 -30.01 -11.70
CA PRO A 76 -19.15 -29.21 -10.86
C PRO A 76 -18.91 -27.71 -11.08
N TYR A 77 -19.97 -26.94 -11.34
CA TYR A 77 -19.88 -25.50 -11.57
C TYR A 77 -21.07 -24.74 -10.98
N ILE A 78 -20.82 -23.51 -10.62
CA ILE A 78 -21.81 -22.53 -10.18
C ILE A 78 -21.98 -21.53 -11.33
N LEU A 79 -23.13 -21.58 -12.01
CA LEU A 79 -23.43 -20.67 -13.12
C LEU A 79 -23.83 -19.31 -12.55
N VAL A 80 -23.11 -18.28 -12.92
CA VAL A 80 -23.35 -16.90 -12.50
C VAL A 80 -23.50 -15.97 -13.71
N GLU A 81 -23.95 -14.76 -13.51
CA GLU A 81 -24.03 -13.76 -14.57
C GLU A 81 -22.65 -13.18 -14.91
N ASP A 82 -21.90 -12.85 -13.87
CA ASP A 82 -20.54 -12.30 -13.91
C ASP A 82 -19.72 -12.89 -12.77
N VAL A 83 -18.56 -13.42 -13.11
CA VAL A 83 -17.70 -14.13 -12.14
C VAL A 83 -17.15 -13.17 -11.07
N LEU A 84 -16.75 -11.94 -11.45
CA LEU A 84 -16.22 -10.98 -10.51
C LEU A 84 -17.28 -10.54 -9.50
N SER A 85 -18.48 -10.20 -9.98
CA SER A 85 -19.61 -9.83 -9.12
C SER A 85 -20.01 -10.96 -8.16
N ALA A 86 -19.99 -12.22 -8.63
CA ALA A 86 -20.24 -13.38 -7.77
C ALA A 86 -19.16 -13.55 -6.69
N PHE A 87 -17.90 -13.34 -7.04
CA PHE A 87 -16.77 -13.40 -6.11
C PHE A 87 -16.87 -12.32 -5.02
N GLN A 88 -17.25 -11.10 -5.41
CA GLN A 88 -17.49 -9.97 -4.50
C GLN A 88 -18.69 -10.24 -3.58
N THR A 89 -19.79 -10.74 -4.15
CA THR A 89 -21.01 -11.11 -3.40
C THR A 89 -20.69 -12.20 -2.36
N LEU A 90 -19.91 -13.22 -2.74
CA LEU A 90 -19.46 -14.26 -1.82
C LEU A 90 -18.65 -13.67 -0.66
N ALA A 91 -17.71 -12.76 -0.94
CA ALA A 91 -16.91 -12.13 0.11
C ALA A 91 -17.75 -11.29 1.07
N ALA A 92 -18.68 -10.47 0.57
CA ALA A 92 -19.58 -9.69 1.39
C ALA A 92 -20.48 -10.57 2.28
N ALA A 93 -21.05 -11.65 1.71
CA ALA A 93 -21.84 -12.62 2.46
C ALA A 93 -21.03 -13.36 3.54
N TYR A 94 -19.78 -13.68 3.22
CA TYR A 94 -18.86 -14.34 4.16
C TYR A 94 -18.52 -13.42 5.36
N LEU A 95 -18.28 -12.12 5.13
CA LEU A 95 -18.09 -11.14 6.22
C LEU A 95 -19.32 -11.07 7.14
N GLN A 96 -20.52 -11.04 6.56
CA GLN A 96 -21.76 -11.04 7.35
C GLN A 96 -21.92 -12.33 8.17
N LYS A 97 -21.54 -13.49 7.62
CA LYS A 97 -21.61 -14.80 8.32
C LYS A 97 -20.61 -14.86 9.47
N THR A 98 -19.37 -14.38 9.28
CA THR A 98 -18.29 -14.46 10.28
C THR A 98 -18.39 -13.40 11.36
N LYS A 99 -19.06 -12.29 11.10
CA LYS A 99 -19.20 -11.13 12.00
C LYS A 99 -17.85 -10.57 12.50
N VAL A 100 -16.81 -10.69 11.69
CA VAL A 100 -15.50 -10.12 11.97
C VAL A 100 -15.58 -8.60 11.97
N ASP A 101 -14.91 -7.94 12.91
CA ASP A 101 -14.76 -6.48 12.89
C ASP A 101 -13.77 -6.07 11.79
N VAL A 102 -14.23 -5.25 10.85
CA VAL A 102 -13.43 -4.77 9.72
C VAL A 102 -12.90 -3.37 9.99
N PHE A 103 -11.61 -3.17 9.71
CA PHE A 103 -10.91 -1.89 9.73
C PHE A 103 -10.38 -1.61 8.34
N ALA A 104 -10.62 -0.40 7.82
CA ALA A 104 -10.20 -0.04 6.48
C ALA A 104 -9.16 1.09 6.48
N VAL A 105 -8.17 1.02 5.60
CA VAL A 105 -7.13 2.05 5.46
C VAL A 105 -6.98 2.45 4.00
N THR A 106 -7.13 3.74 3.72
CA THR A 106 -6.83 4.34 2.42
C THR A 106 -5.94 5.57 2.56
N GLY A 107 -5.54 6.16 1.45
CA GLY A 107 -4.71 7.35 1.37
C GLY A 107 -3.82 7.34 0.13
N SER A 108 -3.23 8.47 -0.23
CA SER A 108 -2.26 8.52 -1.33
C SER A 108 -0.94 7.85 -0.95
N ASN A 109 -0.50 8.03 0.29
CA ASN A 109 0.71 7.42 0.87
C ASN A 109 0.40 6.90 2.28
N GLY A 110 1.21 5.95 2.78
CA GLY A 110 1.10 5.44 4.15
C GLY A 110 0.06 4.33 4.36
N LYS A 111 -0.76 3.97 3.36
CA LYS A 111 -1.77 2.90 3.47
C LYS A 111 -1.22 1.60 4.05
N THR A 112 -0.27 1.00 3.35
CA THR A 112 0.31 -0.30 3.73
C THR A 112 0.99 -0.24 5.08
N THR A 113 1.76 0.82 5.34
CA THR A 113 2.44 1.04 6.62
C THR A 113 1.43 1.14 7.77
N THR A 114 0.39 1.97 7.62
CA THR A 114 -0.64 2.14 8.66
C THR A 114 -1.45 0.86 8.87
N LYS A 115 -1.80 0.15 7.77
CA LYS A 115 -2.44 -1.17 7.84
C LYS A 115 -1.58 -2.19 8.59
N ASP A 116 -0.27 -2.25 8.30
CA ASP A 116 0.65 -3.17 8.96
C ASP A 116 0.80 -2.84 10.45
N MET A 117 0.96 -1.56 10.77
CA MET A 117 1.02 -1.08 12.16
C MET A 117 -0.27 -1.41 12.92
N LEU A 118 -1.43 -1.08 12.38
CA LEU A 118 -2.72 -1.34 13.01
C LEU A 118 -2.95 -2.85 13.23
N ALA A 119 -2.68 -3.66 12.21
CA ALA A 119 -2.83 -5.10 12.32
C ALA A 119 -1.89 -5.70 13.38
N GLN A 120 -0.65 -5.23 13.46
CA GLN A 120 0.30 -5.66 14.48
C GLN A 120 -0.18 -5.30 15.89
N LEU A 121 -0.69 -4.08 16.09
CA LEU A 121 -1.23 -3.66 17.39
C LEU A 121 -2.46 -4.48 17.79
N LEU A 122 -3.42 -4.66 16.89
CA LEU A 122 -4.61 -5.47 17.15
C LEU A 122 -4.24 -6.93 17.46
N SER A 123 -3.20 -7.45 16.82
CA SER A 123 -2.71 -8.84 17.04
C SER A 123 -2.17 -9.09 18.43
N THR A 124 -1.89 -8.05 19.22
CA THR A 124 -1.51 -8.21 20.64
C THR A 124 -2.66 -8.69 21.53
N THR A 125 -3.89 -8.54 21.06
CA THR A 125 -5.10 -8.82 21.84
C THR A 125 -6.09 -9.74 21.12
N TYR A 126 -6.10 -9.73 19.78
CA TYR A 126 -7.11 -10.38 18.94
C TYR A 126 -6.47 -11.26 17.86
N LEU A 127 -7.16 -12.30 17.41
CA LEU A 127 -6.82 -12.98 16.18
C LEU A 127 -7.07 -12.03 15.01
N THR A 128 -6.00 -11.52 14.42
CA THR A 128 -6.06 -10.46 13.41
C THR A 128 -5.53 -10.97 12.07
N TYR A 129 -6.26 -10.66 11.01
CA TYR A 129 -5.82 -10.87 9.62
C TYR A 129 -5.79 -9.53 8.88
N LYS A 130 -5.03 -9.45 7.79
CA LYS A 130 -4.88 -8.20 7.02
C LYS A 130 -4.67 -8.47 5.54
N THR A 131 -4.91 -7.46 4.71
CA THR A 131 -4.53 -7.46 3.29
C THR A 131 -3.07 -7.84 3.13
N GLN A 132 -2.81 -8.86 2.30
CA GLN A 132 -1.47 -9.29 1.92
C GLN A 132 -1.04 -8.58 0.63
N GLY A 133 0.27 -8.24 0.53
CA GLY A 133 0.80 -7.58 -0.66
C GLY A 133 0.01 -6.32 -1.05
N ASN A 134 -0.43 -6.27 -2.31
CA ASN A 134 -1.23 -5.19 -2.90
C ASN A 134 -2.65 -5.63 -3.27
N TYR A 135 -3.21 -6.63 -2.57
CA TYR A 135 -4.59 -7.10 -2.78
C TYR A 135 -5.63 -6.10 -2.24
N ASN A 136 -5.61 -4.87 -2.74
CA ASN A 136 -6.34 -3.71 -2.23
C ASN A 136 -7.39 -3.13 -3.21
N ASN A 137 -7.70 -3.86 -4.27
CA ASN A 137 -8.68 -3.50 -5.30
C ASN A 137 -9.91 -4.44 -5.30
N GLU A 138 -10.77 -4.33 -6.32
CA GLU A 138 -12.04 -5.05 -6.49
C GLU A 138 -11.90 -6.59 -6.60
N ILE A 139 -10.69 -7.09 -6.85
CA ILE A 139 -10.35 -8.51 -6.84
C ILE A 139 -9.64 -8.88 -5.54
N GLY A 140 -8.68 -8.07 -5.13
CA GLY A 140 -7.79 -8.34 -4.00
C GLY A 140 -8.48 -8.29 -2.65
N LEU A 141 -9.47 -7.40 -2.45
CA LEU A 141 -10.24 -7.33 -1.22
C LEU A 141 -11.11 -8.60 -1.02
N PRO A 142 -11.94 -9.05 -2.00
CA PRO A 142 -12.63 -10.33 -1.91
C PRO A 142 -11.69 -11.51 -1.65
N TYR A 143 -10.55 -11.55 -2.33
CA TYR A 143 -9.54 -12.57 -2.12
C TYR A 143 -9.04 -12.58 -0.66
N THR A 144 -8.69 -11.42 -0.13
CA THR A 144 -8.25 -11.27 1.28
C THR A 144 -9.32 -11.78 2.25
N VAL A 145 -10.57 -11.39 2.07
CA VAL A 145 -11.70 -11.78 2.92
C VAL A 145 -11.88 -13.30 2.93
N LEU A 146 -11.87 -13.94 1.77
CA LEU A 146 -12.15 -15.36 1.63
C LEU A 146 -10.95 -16.26 1.98
N HIS A 147 -9.76 -15.68 2.11
CA HIS A 147 -8.54 -16.34 2.62
C HIS A 147 -8.31 -16.11 4.11
N MET A 148 -9.17 -15.33 4.75
CA MET A 148 -9.08 -15.05 6.18
C MET A 148 -9.19 -16.36 6.98
N PRO A 149 -8.27 -16.62 7.94
CA PRO A 149 -8.33 -17.77 8.81
C PRO A 149 -9.65 -17.82 9.60
N GLU A 150 -10.13 -19.04 9.86
CA GLU A 150 -11.30 -19.23 10.72
C GLU A 150 -11.01 -18.70 12.14
N GLY A 151 -12.01 -18.08 12.75
CA GLY A 151 -11.88 -17.48 14.08
C GLY A 151 -11.18 -16.13 14.11
N THR A 152 -10.91 -15.50 12.97
CA THR A 152 -10.39 -14.13 12.92
C THR A 152 -11.38 -13.18 13.60
N ASP A 153 -10.90 -12.41 14.59
CA ASP A 153 -11.68 -11.39 15.31
C ASP A 153 -11.64 -10.03 14.60
N LYS A 154 -10.48 -9.68 14.05
CA LYS A 154 -10.22 -8.37 13.43
C LYS A 154 -9.62 -8.53 12.05
N LEU A 155 -10.16 -7.81 11.06
CA LEU A 155 -9.71 -7.81 9.68
C LEU A 155 -9.30 -6.40 9.27
N VAL A 156 -8.03 -6.18 8.92
CA VAL A 156 -7.51 -4.88 8.47
C VAL A 156 -7.34 -4.88 6.96
N LEU A 157 -8.17 -4.13 6.27
CA LEU A 157 -8.21 -4.04 4.81
C LEU A 157 -7.54 -2.76 4.31
N GLU A 158 -6.63 -2.90 3.37
CA GLU A 158 -6.14 -1.78 2.57
C GLU A 158 -7.10 -1.56 1.40
N MET A 159 -7.48 -0.30 1.14
CA MET A 159 -8.33 0.09 0.02
C MET A 159 -7.60 1.05 -0.90
N GLY A 160 -7.31 0.59 -2.11
CA GLY A 160 -6.72 1.35 -3.20
C GLY A 160 -7.76 2.00 -4.09
N GLN A 161 -7.36 3.02 -4.86
CA GLN A 161 -8.18 3.58 -5.93
C GLN A 161 -7.30 3.94 -7.11
N ASP A 162 -7.79 3.68 -8.31
CA ASP A 162 -7.31 4.20 -9.57
C ASP A 162 -8.35 5.14 -10.19
N HIS A 163 -9.64 4.97 -9.83
CA HIS A 163 -10.75 5.80 -10.32
C HIS A 163 -11.71 6.19 -9.19
N LEU A 164 -12.50 7.23 -9.45
CA LEU A 164 -13.60 7.61 -8.57
C LEU A 164 -14.65 6.48 -8.54
N GLY A 165 -15.05 6.05 -7.32
CA GLY A 165 -15.98 4.94 -7.13
C GLY A 165 -15.32 3.63 -6.67
N ASP A 166 -14.02 3.44 -6.89
CA ASP A 166 -13.33 2.22 -6.47
C ASP A 166 -13.43 2.01 -4.95
N ILE A 167 -13.11 3.05 -4.17
CA ILE A 167 -13.21 2.98 -2.70
C ILE A 167 -14.65 2.82 -2.24
N HIS A 168 -15.62 3.45 -2.94
CA HIS A 168 -17.04 3.24 -2.67
C HIS A 168 -17.40 1.75 -2.73
N LEU A 169 -17.07 1.09 -3.84
CA LEU A 169 -17.29 -0.34 -4.02
C LEU A 169 -16.68 -1.16 -2.89
N LEU A 170 -15.41 -0.92 -2.57
CA LEU A 170 -14.69 -1.66 -1.54
C LEU A 170 -15.30 -1.43 -0.15
N SER A 171 -15.72 -0.21 0.16
CA SER A 171 -16.36 0.14 1.42
C SER A 171 -17.72 -0.53 1.58
N GLU A 172 -18.55 -0.52 0.51
CA GLU A 172 -19.85 -1.20 0.51
C GLU A 172 -19.73 -2.72 0.61
N LEU A 173 -18.66 -3.32 0.10
CA LEU A 173 -18.40 -4.75 0.27
C LEU A 173 -17.96 -5.11 1.70
N ALA A 174 -17.15 -4.24 2.31
CA ALA A 174 -16.46 -4.54 3.56
C ALA A 174 -17.18 -4.05 4.81
N HIS A 175 -18.05 -3.04 4.72
CA HIS A 175 -18.76 -2.39 5.83
C HIS A 175 -17.84 -2.10 7.04
N PRO A 176 -16.75 -1.31 6.87
CA PRO A 176 -15.76 -1.15 7.92
C PRO A 176 -16.34 -0.45 9.16
N LYS A 177 -16.09 -1.03 10.34
CA LYS A 177 -16.42 -0.47 11.66
C LYS A 177 -15.64 0.81 11.93
N ALA A 178 -14.37 0.83 11.50
CA ALA A 178 -13.50 2.01 11.57
C ALA A 178 -12.69 2.14 10.29
N ALA A 179 -12.43 3.38 9.88
CA ALA A 179 -11.66 3.69 8.68
C ALA A 179 -10.65 4.80 8.91
N ILE A 180 -9.55 4.73 8.17
CA ILE A 180 -8.44 5.67 8.21
C ILE A 180 -8.16 6.20 6.80
N VAL A 181 -8.12 7.52 6.67
CA VAL A 181 -7.55 8.21 5.50
C VAL A 181 -6.20 8.81 5.93
N THR A 182 -5.09 8.24 5.45
CA THR A 182 -3.75 8.60 5.93
C THR A 182 -3.27 9.94 5.42
N LEU A 183 -3.37 10.17 4.12
CA LEU A 183 -2.87 11.37 3.45
C LEU A 183 -3.56 11.56 2.10
N ILE A 184 -3.81 12.82 1.73
CA ILE A 184 -4.24 13.21 0.39
C ILE A 184 -3.05 13.82 -0.35
N GLY A 185 -2.54 13.12 -1.36
CA GLY A 185 -1.45 13.56 -2.25
C GLY A 185 -1.81 13.30 -3.71
N GLU A 186 -0.83 13.38 -4.59
CA GLU A 186 -0.99 13.33 -6.05
C GLU A 186 -0.85 11.92 -6.64
N ALA A 187 -1.09 10.86 -5.84
CA ALA A 187 -1.05 9.48 -6.36
C ALA A 187 -2.21 9.26 -7.36
N HIS A 188 -1.91 8.62 -8.49
CA HIS A 188 -2.86 8.30 -9.56
C HIS A 188 -3.51 9.53 -10.22
N LEU A 189 -2.85 10.70 -10.17
CA LEU A 189 -3.40 11.98 -10.66
C LEU A 189 -3.81 11.92 -12.14
N GLU A 190 -3.19 11.06 -12.93
CA GLU A 190 -3.55 10.82 -14.34
C GLU A 190 -5.02 10.43 -14.54
N PHE A 191 -5.60 9.73 -13.56
CA PHE A 191 -6.98 9.24 -13.61
C PHE A 191 -7.98 10.16 -12.90
N PHE A 192 -7.50 11.27 -12.32
CA PHE A 192 -8.31 12.24 -11.59
C PHE A 192 -8.12 13.63 -12.16
N LYS A 193 -9.16 14.43 -12.09
CA LYS A 193 -9.10 15.82 -12.54
C LYS A 193 -8.09 16.65 -11.74
N ASP A 194 -8.11 16.46 -10.43
CA ASP A 194 -7.28 17.19 -9.49
C ASP A 194 -7.20 16.47 -8.13
N ARG A 195 -6.43 17.04 -7.21
CA ARG A 195 -6.28 16.54 -5.84
C ARG A 195 -7.60 16.52 -5.04
N SER A 196 -8.55 17.39 -5.38
CA SER A 196 -9.87 17.42 -4.73
C SER A 196 -10.69 16.19 -5.10
N GLU A 197 -10.62 15.75 -6.35
CA GLU A 197 -11.29 14.52 -6.79
C GLU A 197 -10.64 13.28 -6.17
N ILE A 198 -9.32 13.26 -5.98
CA ILE A 198 -8.61 12.22 -5.21
C ILE A 198 -9.13 12.18 -3.77
N ALA A 199 -9.29 13.33 -3.12
CA ALA A 199 -9.85 13.43 -1.78
C ALA A 199 -11.28 12.88 -1.73
N LYS A 200 -12.13 13.29 -2.68
CA LYS A 200 -13.50 12.79 -2.82
C LYS A 200 -13.54 11.26 -2.89
N GLY A 201 -12.71 10.67 -3.77
CA GLY A 201 -12.65 9.22 -3.91
C GLY A 201 -12.23 8.51 -2.62
N LYS A 202 -11.22 9.06 -1.91
CA LYS A 202 -10.75 8.45 -0.65
C LYS A 202 -11.76 8.56 0.49
N LEU A 203 -12.52 9.64 0.55
CA LEU A 203 -13.56 9.81 1.58
C LEU A 203 -14.75 8.88 1.35
N GLN A 204 -14.90 8.28 0.14
CA GLN A 204 -15.88 7.21 -0.11
C GLN A 204 -15.64 5.95 0.76
N ILE A 205 -14.52 5.87 1.48
CA ILE A 205 -14.30 4.82 2.47
C ILE A 205 -15.36 4.83 3.58
N ALA A 206 -16.05 5.95 3.77
CA ALA A 206 -17.11 6.10 4.74
C ALA A 206 -18.48 5.56 4.27
N ASP A 207 -18.67 5.31 2.96
CA ASP A 207 -19.98 5.03 2.37
C ASP A 207 -20.59 3.73 2.94
N GLY A 208 -19.80 2.67 3.11
CA GLY A 208 -20.22 1.40 3.71
C GLY A 208 -20.14 1.34 5.24
N MET A 209 -19.68 2.40 5.91
CA MET A 209 -19.55 2.40 7.37
C MET A 209 -20.90 2.52 8.08
N PRO A 210 -21.08 1.86 9.24
CA PRO A 210 -22.28 2.04 10.06
C PRO A 210 -22.35 3.47 10.63
N GLU A 211 -23.53 3.92 10.99
CA GLU A 211 -23.72 5.17 11.74
C GLU A 211 -22.94 5.13 13.06
N GLY A 212 -22.22 6.21 13.36
CA GLY A 212 -21.32 6.32 14.52
C GLY A 212 -19.98 5.59 14.34
N GLY A 213 -19.72 4.94 13.20
CA GLY A 213 -18.40 4.35 12.89
C GLY A 213 -17.28 5.37 12.96
N LEU A 214 -16.10 4.96 13.42
CA LEU A 214 -14.94 5.84 13.60
C LEU A 214 -14.22 6.12 12.28
N LEU A 215 -14.18 7.37 11.84
CA LEU A 215 -13.42 7.82 10.67
C LEU A 215 -12.29 8.76 11.09
N VAL A 216 -11.03 8.33 10.87
CA VAL A 216 -9.84 9.13 11.19
C VAL A 216 -9.29 9.76 9.90
N VAL A 217 -9.17 11.09 9.86
CA VAL A 217 -8.80 11.84 8.65
C VAL A 217 -7.72 12.89 8.93
N PRO A 218 -6.90 13.26 7.91
CA PRO A 218 -5.89 14.31 8.07
C PRO A 218 -6.52 15.70 8.24
N ALA A 219 -5.79 16.60 8.91
CA ALA A 219 -6.08 18.03 9.03
C ALA A 219 -5.86 18.79 7.70
N ASP A 220 -6.22 18.20 6.59
CA ASP A 220 -6.13 18.83 5.27
C ASP A 220 -7.48 19.47 4.92
N PRO A 221 -7.55 20.81 4.67
CA PRO A 221 -8.80 21.48 4.35
C PRO A 221 -9.55 20.86 3.15
N ILE A 222 -8.84 20.17 2.26
CA ILE A 222 -9.43 19.54 1.07
C ILE A 222 -10.45 18.45 1.41
N VAL A 223 -10.32 17.80 2.59
CA VAL A 223 -11.26 16.75 3.01
C VAL A 223 -12.59 17.32 3.51
N ASN A 224 -12.63 18.58 3.94
CA ASN A 224 -13.80 19.19 4.60
C ASN A 224 -15.07 19.11 3.75
N ALA A 225 -14.95 19.22 2.44
CA ALA A 225 -16.09 19.18 1.52
C ALA A 225 -16.72 17.78 1.36
N TYR A 226 -16.05 16.75 1.86
CA TYR A 226 -16.41 15.35 1.65
C TYR A 226 -16.58 14.57 2.96
N LEU A 227 -16.49 15.23 4.11
CA LEU A 227 -16.69 14.59 5.41
C LEU A 227 -18.13 14.09 5.55
N PRO A 228 -18.34 12.84 6.00
CA PRO A 228 -19.67 12.31 6.21
C PRO A 228 -20.31 12.89 7.47
N GLU A 229 -21.65 12.96 7.49
CA GLU A 229 -22.42 13.52 8.64
C GLU A 229 -22.73 12.47 9.73
N LYS A 230 -22.70 11.17 9.39
CA LYS A 230 -23.17 10.09 10.26
C LYS A 230 -22.07 9.38 11.03
N GLN A 231 -20.82 9.56 10.64
CA GLN A 231 -19.67 8.92 11.27
C GLN A 231 -19.06 9.79 12.36
N LYS A 232 -18.43 9.16 13.34
CA LYS A 232 -17.58 9.86 14.30
C LYS A 232 -16.26 10.22 13.63
N VAL A 233 -16.15 11.47 13.15
CA VAL A 233 -14.93 11.96 12.52
C VAL A 233 -13.95 12.40 13.60
N VAL A 234 -12.69 11.94 13.51
CA VAL A 234 -11.56 12.37 14.33
C VAL A 234 -10.46 12.87 13.40
N ARG A 235 -9.99 14.09 13.63
CA ARG A 235 -8.97 14.72 12.81
C ARG A 235 -7.60 14.57 13.45
N PHE A 236 -6.57 14.35 12.63
CA PHE A 236 -5.20 14.33 13.09
C PHE A 236 -4.32 15.36 12.39
N GLY A 237 -3.41 15.94 13.15
CA GLY A 237 -2.49 16.97 12.69
C GLY A 237 -2.26 18.02 13.76
N PRO A 238 -1.42 19.04 13.50
CA PRO A 238 -1.23 20.13 14.45
C PRO A 238 -2.56 20.81 14.80
N ASP A 239 -2.78 21.02 16.09
CA ASP A 239 -3.97 21.70 16.64
C ASP A 239 -5.32 20.97 16.40
N GLU A 240 -5.29 19.66 16.11
CA GLU A 240 -6.49 18.82 15.93
C GLU A 240 -6.71 17.89 17.13
N GLU A 241 -7.72 16.98 17.06
CA GLU A 241 -8.06 16.06 18.16
C GLU A 241 -6.91 15.15 18.55
N ILE A 242 -6.15 14.64 17.54
CA ILE A 242 -4.96 13.84 17.81
C ILE A 242 -3.75 14.41 17.09
N PHE A 243 -2.66 14.58 17.82
CA PHE A 243 -1.42 15.15 17.30
C PHE A 243 -0.18 14.67 18.07
N ILE A 244 0.97 14.77 17.41
CA ILE A 244 2.26 14.49 18.01
C ILE A 244 2.71 15.68 18.84
N THR A 245 3.01 15.46 20.12
CA THR A 245 3.49 16.48 21.06
C THR A 245 5.00 16.57 21.11
N GLU A 246 5.68 15.43 20.92
CA GLU A 246 7.15 15.34 20.94
C GLU A 246 7.59 14.37 19.84
N LEU A 247 8.65 14.71 19.11
CA LEU A 247 9.26 13.87 18.10
C LEU A 247 10.78 14.01 18.12
N VAL A 248 11.47 12.86 18.23
CA VAL A 248 12.93 12.77 18.10
C VAL A 248 13.25 11.78 16.99
N GLU A 249 13.86 12.26 15.91
CA GLU A 249 14.31 11.42 14.81
C GLU A 249 15.79 11.07 14.94
N ARG A 250 16.14 9.81 14.67
CA ARG A 250 17.48 9.29 14.53
C ARG A 250 17.63 8.66 13.15
N LYS A 251 18.80 8.19 12.82
CA LYS A 251 19.07 7.59 11.51
C LYS A 251 18.10 6.45 11.17
N ASP A 252 17.92 5.51 12.08
CA ASP A 252 17.20 4.25 11.87
C ASP A 252 16.02 4.05 12.84
N SER A 253 15.70 5.07 13.62
CA SER A 253 14.65 5.02 14.61
C SER A 253 14.07 6.41 14.88
N LEU A 254 12.88 6.44 15.44
CA LEU A 254 12.28 7.65 15.99
C LEU A 254 11.58 7.37 17.32
N THR A 255 11.48 8.39 18.16
CA THR A 255 10.68 8.38 19.39
C THR A 255 9.63 9.45 19.27
N PHE A 256 8.38 9.14 19.53
CA PHE A 256 7.30 10.14 19.52
C PHE A 256 6.38 10.00 20.72
N ARG A 257 5.72 11.10 21.10
CA ARG A 257 4.60 11.12 22.02
C ARG A 257 3.41 11.78 21.33
N ALA A 258 2.21 11.27 21.55
CA ALA A 258 0.98 11.90 21.10
C ALA A 258 0.19 12.43 22.29
N ASN A 259 -0.72 13.38 22.05
CA ASN A 259 -1.50 14.05 23.10
C ASN A 259 -2.42 13.10 23.89
N PHE A 260 -2.69 11.90 23.40
CA PHE A 260 -3.51 10.87 24.04
C PHE A 260 -2.69 9.71 24.64
N LEU A 261 -1.36 9.75 24.58
CA LEU A 261 -0.45 8.76 25.14
C LEU A 261 0.23 9.28 26.41
N GLU A 262 0.27 8.46 27.45
CA GLU A 262 0.96 8.81 28.70
C GLU A 262 2.48 8.75 28.54
N GLU A 263 2.98 7.76 27.76
CA GLU A 263 4.40 7.54 27.53
C GLU A 263 4.81 7.75 26.07
N ALA A 264 6.11 7.99 25.85
CA ALA A 264 6.67 8.06 24.51
C ALA A 264 6.80 6.64 23.90
N ILE A 265 6.69 6.57 22.59
CA ILE A 265 6.79 5.34 21.80
C ILE A 265 8.05 5.38 20.94
N ASP A 266 8.84 4.32 21.01
CA ASP A 266 9.99 4.10 20.14
C ASP A 266 9.59 3.25 18.93
N LEU A 267 10.02 3.70 17.75
CA LEU A 267 9.82 3.00 16.49
C LEU A 267 11.17 2.73 15.82
N PRO A 268 11.49 1.50 15.44
CA PRO A 268 12.72 1.16 14.71
C PRO A 268 12.60 1.47 13.22
N VAL A 269 12.10 2.66 12.88
CA VAL A 269 11.90 3.12 11.50
C VAL A 269 12.22 4.61 11.38
N THR A 270 12.58 5.04 10.18
CA THR A 270 12.93 6.42 9.83
C THR A 270 11.71 7.17 9.29
N GLY A 271 11.70 8.50 9.48
CA GLY A 271 10.76 9.43 8.84
C GLY A 271 9.56 9.82 9.72
N LYS A 272 9.40 11.13 9.94
CA LYS A 272 8.32 11.70 10.75
C LYS A 272 6.92 11.28 10.30
N TYR A 273 6.72 11.01 8.99
CA TYR A 273 5.44 10.50 8.49
C TYR A 273 5.11 9.09 9.02
N ASN A 274 6.13 8.29 9.39
CA ASN A 274 5.91 7.01 10.05
C ASN A 274 5.46 7.18 11.51
N ALA A 275 5.90 8.25 12.19
CA ALA A 275 5.35 8.61 13.50
C ALA A 275 3.85 8.98 13.40
N THR A 276 3.46 9.71 12.35
CA THR A 276 2.05 10.02 12.09
C THR A 276 1.25 8.74 11.81
N ASN A 277 1.75 7.84 10.96
CA ASN A 277 1.10 6.56 10.69
C ASN A 277 0.93 5.71 11.96
N ALA A 278 1.97 5.67 12.80
CA ALA A 278 1.96 4.96 14.08
C ALA A 278 0.99 5.59 15.08
N MET A 279 0.95 6.92 15.19
CA MET A 279 0.01 7.64 16.03
C MET A 279 -1.45 7.30 15.67
N ILE A 280 -1.78 7.33 14.37
CA ILE A 280 -3.13 7.00 13.89
C ILE A 280 -3.48 5.56 14.21
N ALA A 281 -2.57 4.61 13.93
CA ALA A 281 -2.76 3.20 14.22
C ALA A 281 -2.94 2.94 15.73
N ALA A 282 -2.12 3.59 16.56
CA ALA A 282 -2.21 3.51 18.02
C ALA A 282 -3.56 4.04 18.53
N TYR A 283 -4.02 5.17 18.00
CA TYR A 283 -5.31 5.74 18.38
C TYR A 283 -6.46 4.75 18.12
N VAL A 284 -6.52 4.17 16.92
CA VAL A 284 -7.56 3.20 16.56
C VAL A 284 -7.46 1.93 17.41
N ALA A 285 -6.23 1.43 17.67
CA ALA A 285 -6.01 0.26 18.51
C ALA A 285 -6.48 0.49 19.96
N LEU A 286 -6.25 1.68 20.54
CA LEU A 286 -6.76 2.07 21.86
C LEU A 286 -8.28 2.07 21.91
N GLN A 287 -8.96 2.56 20.86
CA GLN A 287 -10.43 2.53 20.79
C GLN A 287 -10.98 1.10 20.79
N GLU A 288 -10.19 0.12 20.35
CA GLU A 288 -10.50 -1.31 20.37
C GLU A 288 -10.05 -2.01 21.66
N GLY A 289 -9.53 -1.29 22.65
CA GLY A 289 -9.16 -1.83 23.96
C GLY A 289 -7.75 -2.41 24.04
N VAL A 290 -6.89 -2.21 23.04
CA VAL A 290 -5.46 -2.55 23.15
C VAL A 290 -4.82 -1.60 24.15
N SER A 291 -4.08 -2.12 25.13
CA SER A 291 -3.45 -1.28 26.17
C SER A 291 -2.27 -0.49 25.63
N GLU A 292 -1.99 0.68 26.22
CA GLU A 292 -0.83 1.51 25.84
C GLU A 292 0.48 0.76 25.99
N ALA A 293 0.62 -0.06 27.04
CA ALA A 293 1.79 -0.92 27.23
C ALA A 293 1.98 -1.92 26.07
N ALA A 294 0.88 -2.57 25.63
CA ALA A 294 0.93 -3.49 24.48
C ALA A 294 1.30 -2.75 23.18
N ILE A 295 0.80 -1.53 22.98
CA ILE A 295 1.15 -0.68 21.83
C ILE A 295 2.65 -0.39 21.82
N ARG A 296 3.20 0.09 22.94
CA ARG A 296 4.62 0.40 23.09
C ARG A 296 5.51 -0.82 22.82
N ASP A 297 5.21 -1.94 23.48
CA ASP A 297 6.00 -3.16 23.37
C ASP A 297 5.94 -3.75 21.95
N SER A 298 4.78 -3.67 21.30
CA SER A 298 4.58 -4.11 19.92
C SER A 298 5.37 -3.25 18.93
N PHE A 299 5.35 -1.93 19.07
CA PHE A 299 6.07 -1.04 18.17
C PHE A 299 7.58 -1.14 18.30
N ALA A 300 8.13 -1.50 19.47
CA ALA A 300 9.56 -1.74 19.65
C ALA A 300 10.11 -2.85 18.72
N THR A 301 9.24 -3.74 18.24
CA THR A 301 9.60 -4.86 17.34
C THR A 301 8.98 -4.71 15.94
N LEU A 302 8.56 -3.49 15.57
CA LEU A 302 7.90 -3.22 14.30
C LEU A 302 8.78 -3.59 13.11
N GLN A 303 8.20 -4.34 12.17
CA GLN A 303 8.80 -4.64 10.87
C GLN A 303 7.88 -4.14 9.76
N LEU A 304 8.35 -3.19 8.98
CA LEU A 304 7.60 -2.68 7.84
C LEU A 304 7.74 -3.59 6.60
N THR A 305 6.80 -3.47 5.70
CA THR A 305 6.89 -4.10 4.37
C THR A 305 8.16 -3.63 3.66
N ARG A 306 8.89 -4.56 3.03
CA ARG A 306 10.15 -4.30 2.29
C ARG A 306 10.00 -3.19 1.25
N ASN A 307 11.12 -2.53 0.94
CA ASN A 307 11.22 -1.45 -0.06
C ASN A 307 10.41 -0.18 0.29
N ARG A 308 10.12 0.03 1.58
CA ARG A 308 9.45 1.24 2.09
C ARG A 308 10.28 1.85 3.21
N THR A 309 11.05 2.89 2.87
CA THR A 309 11.91 3.62 3.83
C THR A 309 12.80 2.67 4.64
N GLU A 310 13.48 1.77 3.95
CA GLU A 310 14.28 0.70 4.54
C GLU A 310 15.78 1.01 4.43
N TRP A 311 16.49 1.00 5.56
CA TRP A 311 17.94 1.09 5.56
C TRP A 311 18.57 -0.26 5.25
N LYS A 312 19.52 -0.25 4.30
CA LYS A 312 20.28 -1.41 3.86
C LYS A 312 21.77 -1.06 3.78
N LYS A 313 22.60 -2.06 3.58
CA LYS A 313 24.06 -1.89 3.36
C LYS A 313 24.45 -2.30 1.96
N ALA A 314 25.13 -1.42 1.28
CA ALA A 314 25.84 -1.77 0.04
C ALA A 314 27.04 -2.67 0.36
N SER A 315 27.46 -3.47 -0.62
CA SER A 315 28.63 -4.37 -0.52
C SER A 315 29.94 -3.65 -0.20
N ASN A 316 30.05 -2.37 -0.56
CA ASN A 316 31.19 -1.52 -0.21
C ASN A 316 31.08 -0.85 1.17
N GLY A 317 30.02 -1.11 1.93
CA GLY A 317 29.79 -0.56 3.28
C GLY A 317 28.93 0.70 3.35
N ALA A 318 28.59 1.34 2.23
CA ALA A 318 27.70 2.51 2.20
C ALA A 318 26.29 2.18 2.70
N ASP A 319 25.59 3.19 3.24
CA ASP A 319 24.21 3.03 3.68
C ASP A 319 23.25 3.37 2.53
N ILE A 320 22.27 2.51 2.29
CA ILE A 320 21.22 2.70 1.31
C ILE A 320 19.90 2.96 2.05
N LEU A 321 19.26 4.11 1.80
CA LEU A 321 17.86 4.33 2.16
C LEU A 321 17.01 3.97 0.95
N SER A 322 16.40 2.79 0.98
CA SER A 322 15.56 2.27 -0.09
C SER A 322 14.10 2.64 0.12
N ASP A 323 13.52 3.38 -0.83
CA ASP A 323 12.08 3.68 -0.88
C ASP A 323 11.57 3.57 -2.32
N VAL A 324 11.70 2.37 -2.89
CA VAL A 324 11.54 2.09 -4.33
C VAL A 324 10.22 1.41 -4.70
N TYR A 325 9.28 1.32 -3.75
CA TYR A 325 8.00 0.67 -4.02
C TYR A 325 7.09 1.51 -4.92
N ASN A 326 6.96 2.81 -4.65
CA ASN A 326 6.21 3.76 -5.48
C ASN A 326 6.72 5.19 -5.25
N ALA A 327 6.39 6.12 -6.17
CA ALA A 327 6.73 7.53 -6.05
C ALA A 327 5.59 8.42 -6.56
N ASN A 328 5.34 9.51 -5.83
CA ASN A 328 4.54 10.65 -6.23
C ASN A 328 5.15 11.92 -5.61
N PRO A 329 4.75 13.14 -6.01
CA PRO A 329 5.36 14.38 -5.52
C PRO A 329 5.40 14.50 -4.00
N THR A 330 4.30 14.21 -3.32
CA THR A 330 4.24 14.26 -1.86
C THR A 330 5.19 13.24 -1.21
N ALA A 331 5.22 11.97 -1.68
CA ALA A 331 6.14 10.96 -1.15
C ALA A 331 7.61 11.29 -1.42
N MET A 332 7.91 11.82 -2.60
CA MET A 332 9.26 12.25 -2.98
C MET A 332 9.76 13.37 -2.06
N ARG A 333 8.93 14.38 -1.82
CA ARG A 333 9.26 15.47 -0.90
C ARG A 333 9.49 14.97 0.52
N LEU A 334 8.59 14.15 1.07
CA LEU A 334 8.68 13.66 2.43
C LEU A 334 9.95 12.84 2.70
N ILE A 335 10.35 11.99 1.76
CA ILE A 335 11.56 11.20 1.93
C ILE A 335 12.83 12.04 1.76
N LEU A 336 12.83 13.03 0.84
CA LEU A 336 13.92 13.97 0.68
C LEU A 336 14.10 14.84 1.94
N GLU A 337 13.02 15.34 2.53
CA GLU A 337 13.04 16.04 3.82
C GLU A 337 13.63 15.14 4.92
N THR A 338 13.13 13.91 5.05
CA THR A 338 13.63 12.94 6.03
C THR A 338 15.11 12.67 5.82
N PHE A 339 15.52 12.37 4.59
CA PHE A 339 16.93 12.10 4.29
C PHE A 339 17.82 13.32 4.57
N SER A 340 17.29 14.52 4.37
CA SER A 340 18.01 15.77 4.64
C SER A 340 18.25 16.02 6.13
N THR A 341 17.31 15.66 7.00
CA THR A 341 17.42 15.86 8.47
C THR A 341 18.35 14.86 9.15
N ILE A 342 18.50 13.65 8.60
CA ILE A 342 19.39 12.63 9.12
C ILE A 342 20.84 13.11 8.98
N PRO A 343 21.69 13.07 10.06
CA PRO A 343 23.09 13.42 9.95
C PRO A 343 23.84 12.53 8.95
N ALA A 344 24.75 13.13 8.19
CA ALA A 344 25.69 12.34 7.38
C ALA A 344 26.59 11.46 8.27
N ASN A 345 26.99 10.31 7.76
CA ASN A 345 28.01 9.50 8.44
C ASN A 345 29.32 10.29 8.56
N PRO A 346 30.15 10.03 9.59
CA PRO A 346 31.45 10.68 9.71
C PRO A 346 32.29 10.51 8.42
N ASN A 347 32.70 11.63 7.84
CA ASN A 347 33.42 11.70 6.56
C ASN A 347 32.65 11.14 5.32
N GLY A 348 31.36 10.86 5.46
CA GLY A 348 30.51 10.41 4.37
C GLY A 348 29.77 11.57 3.72
N ARG A 349 29.33 11.34 2.50
CA ARG A 349 28.48 12.25 1.70
C ARG A 349 27.07 11.70 1.61
N LYS A 350 26.13 12.55 1.24
CA LYS A 350 24.76 12.14 0.88
C LYS A 350 24.57 12.21 -0.62
N LEU A 351 24.09 11.11 -1.18
CA LEU A 351 23.74 10.99 -2.59
C LEU A 351 22.25 10.68 -2.73
N ALA A 352 21.67 11.00 -3.88
CA ALA A 352 20.30 10.59 -4.19
C ALA A 352 20.19 10.06 -5.63
N VAL A 353 19.49 8.94 -5.80
CA VAL A 353 19.00 8.45 -7.09
C VAL A 353 17.49 8.68 -7.12
N LEU A 354 17.05 9.52 -8.02
CA LEU A 354 15.64 9.89 -8.19
C LEU A 354 15.18 9.50 -9.59
N ALA A 355 14.09 8.75 -9.67
CA ALA A 355 13.53 8.38 -10.96
C ALA A 355 12.11 8.92 -11.15
N ASP A 356 11.60 8.75 -12.38
CA ASP A 356 10.24 9.20 -12.73
C ASP A 356 9.20 8.79 -11.72
N MET A 357 8.31 9.71 -11.44
CA MET A 357 7.02 9.50 -10.78
C MET A 357 5.98 9.28 -11.86
N LYS A 358 5.38 8.09 -11.92
CA LYS A 358 4.40 7.72 -12.94
C LYS A 358 2.96 8.07 -12.51
N GLU A 359 2.02 8.01 -13.44
CA GLU A 359 0.59 8.26 -13.25
C GLU A 359 0.27 9.71 -12.80
N LEU A 360 1.05 10.67 -13.28
CA LEU A 360 0.84 12.10 -13.02
C LEU A 360 0.14 12.84 -14.19
N GLY A 361 -0.07 12.15 -15.31
CA GLY A 361 -0.76 12.70 -16.49
C GLY A 361 -0.02 13.90 -17.09
N GLU A 362 -0.78 14.86 -17.60
CA GLU A 362 -0.24 16.06 -18.26
C GLU A 362 0.62 16.95 -17.34
N GLN A 363 0.44 16.84 -16.02
CA GLN A 363 1.18 17.62 -15.03
C GLN A 363 2.54 17.01 -14.67
N SER A 364 2.89 15.83 -15.24
CA SER A 364 4.07 15.06 -14.86
C SER A 364 5.35 15.89 -14.86
N VAL A 365 5.68 16.56 -15.96
CA VAL A 365 6.91 17.35 -16.09
C VAL A 365 6.97 18.51 -15.08
N ASP A 366 5.86 19.22 -14.88
CA ASP A 366 5.80 20.35 -13.96
C ASP A 366 5.95 19.89 -12.50
N LEU A 367 5.33 18.78 -12.13
CA LEU A 367 5.43 18.20 -10.79
C LEU A 367 6.84 17.65 -10.51
N HIS A 368 7.51 17.07 -11.51
CA HIS A 368 8.92 16.72 -11.38
C HIS A 368 9.79 17.96 -11.19
N ASN A 369 9.61 19.00 -11.98
CA ASN A 369 10.37 20.23 -11.87
C ASN A 369 10.21 20.93 -10.52
N GLN A 370 9.01 20.87 -9.92
CA GLN A 370 8.76 21.41 -8.57
C GLN A 370 9.60 20.73 -7.47
N MET A 371 10.07 19.50 -7.68
CA MET A 371 10.95 18.81 -6.73
C MET A 371 12.29 19.51 -6.53
N ILE A 372 12.67 20.47 -7.40
CA ILE A 372 13.86 21.31 -7.21
C ILE A 372 13.87 21.99 -5.86
N LEU A 373 12.70 22.34 -5.31
CA LEU A 373 12.55 22.99 -4.01
C LEU A 373 12.91 22.07 -2.83
N SER A 374 12.98 20.77 -3.06
CA SER A 374 13.33 19.75 -2.07
C SER A 374 14.78 19.27 -2.18
N LEU A 375 15.55 19.80 -3.16
CA LEU A 375 16.95 19.50 -3.35
C LEU A 375 17.81 20.63 -2.77
N SER A 376 18.83 20.26 -1.99
CA SER A 376 19.77 21.22 -1.41
C SER A 376 21.21 20.78 -1.65
N PRO A 377 22.03 21.55 -2.36
CA PRO A 377 23.46 21.28 -2.53
C PRO A 377 24.26 21.32 -1.22
N ASP A 378 23.71 21.96 -0.18
CA ASP A 378 24.35 21.99 1.16
C ASP A 378 24.18 20.66 1.90
N VAL A 379 23.23 19.82 1.45
CA VAL A 379 22.91 18.52 2.04
C VAL A 379 23.31 17.36 1.14
N LEU A 380 22.93 17.44 -0.14
CA LEU A 380 23.20 16.41 -1.15
C LEU A 380 24.48 16.75 -1.92
N ASP A 381 25.46 15.90 -1.86
CA ASP A 381 26.69 16.03 -2.65
C ASP A 381 26.43 15.73 -4.13
N THR A 382 25.73 14.63 -4.41
CA THR A 382 25.52 14.16 -5.78
C THR A 382 24.06 13.72 -5.96
N VAL A 383 23.46 14.12 -7.09
CA VAL A 383 22.12 13.67 -7.49
C VAL A 383 22.16 13.02 -8.86
N ILE A 384 21.54 11.85 -8.95
CA ILE A 384 21.48 11.04 -10.17
C ILE A 384 20.01 10.88 -10.54
N PHE A 385 19.65 11.30 -11.74
CA PHE A 385 18.29 11.26 -12.24
C PHE A 385 18.13 10.17 -13.30
N TYR A 386 17.00 9.46 -13.26
CA TYR A 386 16.72 8.39 -14.21
C TYR A 386 15.25 8.42 -14.65
N GLY A 387 15.03 8.62 -15.94
CA GLY A 387 13.67 8.67 -16.51
C GLY A 387 13.58 9.59 -17.71
N GLN A 388 12.34 9.82 -18.15
CA GLN A 388 12.01 10.76 -19.22
C GLN A 388 11.48 12.07 -18.65
N ASP A 389 10.50 11.98 -17.76
CA ASP A 389 9.73 13.14 -17.24
C ASP A 389 10.58 13.96 -16.27
N ILE A 390 11.55 13.31 -15.61
CA ILE A 390 12.48 13.94 -14.65
C ILE A 390 13.61 14.74 -15.31
N ALA A 391 13.74 14.72 -16.65
CA ALA A 391 14.83 15.38 -17.37
C ALA A 391 14.92 16.89 -17.12
N GLY A 392 13.76 17.57 -17.01
CA GLY A 392 13.71 19.00 -16.68
C GLY A 392 14.26 19.30 -15.29
N LEU A 393 13.95 18.48 -14.30
CA LEU A 393 14.49 18.58 -12.95
C LEU A 393 16.00 18.40 -12.93
N ALA A 394 16.54 17.45 -13.72
CA ALA A 394 17.99 17.26 -13.85
C ALA A 394 18.68 18.51 -14.42
N GLN A 395 18.06 19.16 -15.41
CA GLN A 395 18.58 20.40 -15.97
C GLN A 395 18.55 21.55 -14.94
N LEU A 396 17.49 21.70 -14.16
CA LEU A 396 17.39 22.68 -13.08
C LEU A 396 18.45 22.41 -11.99
N ALA A 397 18.59 21.17 -11.57
CA ALA A 397 19.59 20.77 -10.57
C ALA A 397 21.03 21.07 -11.03
N SER A 398 21.33 20.90 -12.33
CA SER A 398 22.65 21.22 -12.89
C SER A 398 23.04 22.71 -12.78
N GLN A 399 22.07 23.59 -12.55
CA GLN A 399 22.31 25.02 -12.31
C GLN A 399 22.58 25.34 -10.84
N MET A 400 22.22 24.43 -9.93
CA MET A 400 22.35 24.62 -8.47
C MET A 400 23.57 23.89 -7.91
N PHE A 401 23.86 22.69 -8.41
CA PHE A 401 24.93 21.84 -7.94
C PHE A 401 26.25 22.15 -8.66
N GLN A 402 27.36 21.77 -8.04
CA GLN A 402 28.69 21.89 -8.68
C GLN A 402 28.79 20.99 -9.92
N LEU A 403 29.64 21.39 -10.86
CA LEU A 403 29.90 20.59 -12.07
C LEU A 403 30.43 19.19 -11.70
N GLY A 404 29.81 18.15 -12.27
CA GLY A 404 30.16 16.76 -11.99
C GLY A 404 29.45 16.14 -10.78
N HIS A 405 28.44 16.85 -10.21
CA HIS A 405 27.62 16.35 -9.10
C HIS A 405 26.16 16.09 -9.50
N VAL A 406 25.80 16.30 -10.76
CA VAL A 406 24.48 15.97 -11.32
C VAL A 406 24.67 15.09 -12.54
N TYR A 407 24.00 13.95 -12.55
CA TYR A 407 23.98 13.01 -13.65
C TYR A 407 22.55 12.73 -14.08
N TYR A 408 22.33 12.55 -15.37
CA TYR A 408 21.03 12.22 -15.93
C TYR A 408 21.14 11.04 -16.88
N PHE A 409 20.26 10.06 -16.72
CA PHE A 409 20.15 8.86 -17.53
C PHE A 409 18.72 8.73 -18.05
N LYS A 410 18.61 8.53 -19.34
CA LYS A 410 17.33 8.49 -20.04
C LYS A 410 16.67 7.12 -19.95
N LYS A 411 15.35 7.12 -19.82
CA LYS A 411 14.50 5.93 -19.99
C LYS A 411 13.26 6.30 -20.80
N THR A 412 13.20 5.80 -22.02
CA THR A 412 12.06 5.89 -22.94
C THR A 412 11.74 4.50 -23.49
N ALA A 413 10.74 4.39 -24.34
CA ALA A 413 10.46 3.14 -25.06
C ALA A 413 11.61 2.70 -26.01
N GLU A 414 12.40 3.67 -26.49
CA GLU A 414 13.45 3.47 -27.49
C GLU A 414 14.85 3.36 -26.87
N GLU A 415 15.06 3.92 -25.68
CA GLU A 415 16.36 4.01 -25.03
C GLU A 415 16.23 3.83 -23.52
N ASP A 416 16.97 2.88 -22.95
CA ASP A 416 17.05 2.62 -21.52
C ASP A 416 18.51 2.59 -21.07
N GLN A 417 18.93 3.64 -20.34
CA GLN A 417 20.29 3.79 -19.82
C GLN A 417 20.41 3.29 -18.36
N PHE A 418 19.63 2.28 -17.98
CA PHE A 418 19.65 1.72 -16.61
C PHE A 418 21.05 1.24 -16.20
N GLU A 419 21.72 0.47 -17.06
CA GLU A 419 23.04 -0.10 -16.74
C GLU A 419 24.12 1.00 -16.64
N ASP A 420 24.03 2.06 -17.44
CA ASP A 420 24.94 3.23 -17.36
C ASP A 420 24.72 3.98 -16.04
N MET A 421 23.44 4.14 -15.61
CA MET A 421 23.11 4.71 -14.32
C MET A 421 23.68 3.87 -13.17
N VAL A 422 23.49 2.55 -13.21
CA VAL A 422 24.04 1.62 -12.19
C VAL A 422 25.55 1.77 -12.09
N LYS A 423 26.24 1.81 -13.23
CA LYS A 423 27.70 2.02 -13.28
C LYS A 423 28.09 3.34 -12.63
N GLN A 424 27.41 4.44 -12.98
CA GLN A 424 27.70 5.77 -12.41
C GLN A 424 27.47 5.78 -10.90
N VAL A 425 26.40 5.13 -10.39
CA VAL A 425 26.13 5.01 -8.95
C VAL A 425 27.29 4.30 -8.27
N LYS A 426 27.73 3.15 -8.79
CA LYS A 426 28.86 2.37 -8.24
C LYS A 426 30.16 3.15 -8.22
N GLU A 427 30.45 3.93 -9.26
CA GLU A 427 31.66 4.78 -9.35
C GLU A 427 31.60 5.95 -8.36
N SER A 428 30.41 6.48 -8.08
CA SER A 428 30.22 7.64 -7.21
C SER A 428 30.19 7.28 -5.72
N LEU A 429 29.66 6.09 -5.39
CA LEU A 429 29.33 5.68 -4.01
C LEU A 429 30.55 5.14 -3.26
N LYS A 430 30.90 5.76 -2.11
CA LYS A 430 32.01 5.36 -1.24
C LYS A 430 31.50 4.74 0.04
N GLU A 431 32.39 4.02 0.75
CA GLU A 431 32.08 3.23 1.95
C GLU A 431 31.28 4.00 3.03
N GLN A 432 31.63 5.25 3.29
CA GLN A 432 30.98 6.05 4.36
C GLN A 432 29.76 6.83 3.89
N ASP A 433 29.44 6.76 2.59
CA ASP A 433 28.34 7.52 2.03
C ASP A 433 26.96 6.96 2.43
N GLN A 434 25.96 7.81 2.31
CA GLN A 434 24.55 7.47 2.40
C GLN A 434 23.90 7.79 1.06
N ILE A 435 23.10 6.87 0.53
CA ILE A 435 22.38 7.06 -0.72
C ILE A 435 20.89 6.82 -0.54
N LEU A 436 20.07 7.80 -0.92
CA LEU A 436 18.63 7.64 -1.08
C LEU A 436 18.31 7.13 -2.48
N ILE A 437 17.45 6.11 -2.59
CA ILE A 437 16.99 5.59 -3.88
C ILE A 437 15.46 5.62 -3.90
N LYS A 438 14.87 6.41 -4.83
CA LYS A 438 13.42 6.57 -4.94
C LYS A 438 12.95 6.77 -6.39
N GLY A 439 11.86 6.09 -6.74
CA GLY A 439 11.16 6.19 -8.02
C GLY A 439 9.93 5.30 -8.05
N SER A 440 9.11 5.42 -9.09
CA SER A 440 7.96 4.54 -9.28
C SER A 440 8.41 3.09 -9.53
N ASN A 441 7.57 2.12 -9.19
CA ASN A 441 7.87 0.69 -9.29
C ASN A 441 8.32 0.28 -10.71
N SER A 442 7.67 0.81 -11.74
CA SER A 442 7.99 0.55 -13.16
C SER A 442 9.37 1.06 -13.60
N MET A 443 10.07 1.84 -12.73
CA MET A 443 11.46 2.25 -12.97
C MET A 443 12.47 1.19 -12.55
N HIS A 444 12.02 0.11 -11.88
CA HIS A 444 12.80 -1.07 -11.48
C HIS A 444 14.03 -0.77 -10.60
N LEU A 445 13.98 0.30 -9.80
CA LEU A 445 15.10 0.68 -8.92
C LEU A 445 15.40 -0.35 -7.82
N ALA A 446 14.49 -1.29 -7.53
CA ALA A 446 14.77 -2.42 -6.65
C ALA A 446 15.97 -3.25 -7.16
N LYS A 447 16.14 -3.39 -8.49
CA LYS A 447 17.30 -4.04 -9.10
C LYS A 447 18.61 -3.29 -8.78
N LEU A 448 18.61 -1.96 -8.84
CA LEU A 448 19.77 -1.16 -8.42
C LEU A 448 20.12 -1.43 -6.95
N VAL A 449 19.12 -1.45 -6.06
CA VAL A 449 19.34 -1.75 -4.64
C VAL A 449 19.99 -3.13 -4.47
N GLU A 450 19.45 -4.17 -5.12
CA GLU A 450 19.99 -5.53 -5.08
C GLU A 450 21.44 -5.62 -5.62
N GLU A 451 21.75 -4.91 -6.69
CA GLU A 451 23.11 -4.86 -7.25
C GLU A 451 24.10 -4.18 -6.31
N LEU A 452 23.68 -3.13 -5.61
CA LEU A 452 24.54 -2.47 -4.62
C LEU A 452 24.77 -3.35 -3.40
N GLU A 453 23.74 -4.08 -2.93
CA GLU A 453 23.86 -5.03 -1.82
C GLU A 453 24.79 -6.20 -2.16
N ASN A 454 24.68 -6.76 -3.37
CA ASN A 454 25.41 -7.95 -3.78
C ASN A 454 26.81 -7.69 -4.38
N GLY A 455 27.16 -6.44 -4.72
CA GLY A 455 28.43 -6.07 -5.32
C GLY A 455 28.63 -6.59 -6.76
N LYS A 456 27.55 -6.88 -7.46
CA LYS A 456 27.58 -7.42 -8.83
C LYS A 456 27.49 -6.32 -9.87
#